data_ed9707b55bd0768ad07c7a0c2849fc03
#
_entry.id   ed9707b55bd0768ad07c7a0c2849fc03
#
_cell.length_a   1.000
_cell.length_b   1.000
_cell.length_c   1.000
_cell.angle_alpha   90.00
_cell.angle_beta   90.00
_cell.angle_gamma   90.00
#
_symmetry.space_group_name_H-M   'P 1'
#
loop_
_entity.id
_entity.type
_entity.pdbx_description
1 polymer ?
#
loop_
_entity_poly.entity_id
_entity_poly.type
_entity_poly.pdbx_seq_one_letter_code
_entity_poly.pdbx_strand_id
1 'polypeptide(L)'
;MPRDGDDLLAGLPRNFLRPCLLQLIAEAPSYGYDLLVRLEALGFSHVDPGMLYRSLRAMEQEGLVRSSWRDSQVGPPRRMYELSDEGEDWLHAWAGSLRETTRIIGTFLSRYETLASSVRSPGSRDRSRDR
;
A
#
# COMPACT_ATOMS: atom_id res chain seq x y z
N MET A 1 -9.43 17.18 -12.23
CA MET A 1 -7.97 17.15 -12.24
C MET A 1 -7.43 16.34 -11.07
N PRO A 2 -6.70 15.31 -11.33
CA PRO A 2 -6.17 14.52 -10.22
C PRO A 2 -5.13 15.31 -9.43
N ARG A 3 -5.09 15.06 -8.17
CA ARG A 3 -4.07 15.64 -7.32
C ARG A 3 -2.85 14.74 -7.31
N ASP A 4 -1.73 15.29 -6.86
CA ASP A 4 -0.50 14.52 -6.84
C ASP A 4 -0.63 13.23 -6.06
N GLY A 5 -1.33 13.26 -4.94
CA GLY A 5 -1.53 12.06 -4.15
C GLY A 5 -2.36 11.03 -4.89
N ASP A 6 -3.38 11.48 -5.60
CA ASP A 6 -4.21 10.58 -6.38
C ASP A 6 -3.40 9.94 -7.50
N ASP A 7 -2.53 10.72 -8.15
CA ASP A 7 -1.68 10.19 -9.21
C ASP A 7 -0.75 9.11 -8.70
N LEU A 8 -0.18 9.33 -7.52
CA LEU A 8 0.72 8.34 -6.95
C LEU A 8 0.01 7.04 -6.64
N LEU A 9 -1.25 7.12 -6.21
CA LEU A 9 -2.00 5.93 -5.83
C LEU A 9 -2.72 5.29 -7.00
N ALA A 10 -2.83 5.98 -8.13
CA ALA A 10 -3.64 5.49 -9.24
C ALA A 10 -3.13 4.16 -9.79
N GLY A 11 -1.83 3.90 -9.72
CA GLY A 11 -1.27 2.65 -10.23
C GLY A 11 -1.28 1.51 -9.22
N LEU A 12 -1.72 1.76 -8.00
CA LEU A 12 -1.72 0.73 -6.97
C LEU A 12 -3.02 -0.06 -7.02
N PRO A 13 -3.01 -1.31 -6.55
CA PRO A 13 -4.24 -2.09 -6.50
C PRO A 13 -5.29 -1.39 -5.66
N ARG A 14 -6.54 -1.62 -6.03
CA ARG A 14 -7.65 -1.06 -5.28
C ARG A 14 -7.59 -1.52 -3.82
N ASN A 15 -7.85 -0.62 -2.92
CA ASN A 15 -7.84 -0.91 -1.48
C ASN A 15 -6.49 -1.39 -0.97
N PHE A 16 -5.41 -0.94 -1.59
CA PHE A 16 -4.09 -1.38 -1.19
C PHE A 16 -3.72 -0.91 0.22
N LEU A 17 -4.42 0.09 0.74
CA LEU A 17 -4.19 0.56 2.09
C LEU A 17 -4.46 -0.56 3.11
N ARG A 18 -5.47 -1.39 2.87
CA ARG A 18 -5.83 -2.46 3.80
C ARG A 18 -4.71 -3.45 4.06
N PRO A 19 -4.14 -4.10 3.04
CA PRO A 19 -3.05 -5.03 3.31
C PRO A 19 -1.85 -4.35 3.93
N CYS A 20 -1.60 -3.08 3.61
CA CYS A 20 -0.49 -2.36 4.23
C CYS A 20 -0.74 -2.16 5.71
N LEU A 21 -1.95 -1.79 6.10
CA LEU A 21 -2.29 -1.64 7.51
C LEU A 21 -2.18 -2.97 8.24
N LEU A 22 -2.68 -4.03 7.65
CA LEU A 22 -2.59 -5.34 8.28
C LEU A 22 -1.14 -5.77 8.43
N GLN A 23 -0.31 -5.50 7.43
CA GLN A 23 1.11 -5.82 7.51
C GLN A 23 1.77 -5.09 8.67
N LEU A 24 1.51 -3.80 8.79
CA LEU A 24 2.12 -3.02 9.86
C LEU A 24 1.65 -3.49 11.23
N ILE A 25 0.38 -3.78 11.36
CA ILE A 25 -0.17 -4.27 12.63
C ILE A 25 0.40 -5.66 12.94
N ALA A 26 0.61 -6.50 11.92
CA ALA A 26 1.21 -7.81 12.12
C ALA A 26 2.65 -7.69 12.61
N GLU A 27 3.37 -6.68 12.14
CA GLU A 27 4.74 -6.47 12.59
C GLU A 27 4.79 -6.07 14.06
N ALA A 28 3.84 -5.26 14.49
CA ALA A 28 3.74 -4.85 15.88
C ALA A 28 2.39 -4.20 16.13
N PRO A 29 1.69 -4.57 17.20
CA PRO A 29 0.47 -3.85 17.56
C PRO A 29 0.77 -2.36 17.68
N SER A 30 -0.16 -1.54 17.25
CA SER A 30 0.11 -0.12 17.11
C SER A 30 -1.11 0.73 17.40
N TYR A 31 -0.86 1.93 17.86
CA TYR A 31 -1.90 2.95 17.93
C TYR A 31 -2.16 3.50 16.54
N GLY A 32 -3.37 4.04 16.35
CA GLY A 32 -3.73 4.57 15.04
C GLY A 32 -2.78 5.63 14.53
N TYR A 33 -2.36 6.54 15.41
CA TYR A 33 -1.44 7.60 14.98
C TYR A 33 -0.09 7.03 14.52
N ASP A 34 0.39 6.02 15.23
CA ASP A 34 1.66 5.39 14.87
C ASP A 34 1.56 4.72 13.51
N LEU A 35 0.39 4.15 13.20
CA LEU A 35 0.17 3.54 11.90
C LEU A 35 0.26 4.58 10.79
N LEU A 36 -0.25 5.78 11.04
CA LEU A 36 -0.16 6.85 10.07
C LEU A 36 1.31 7.16 9.74
N VAL A 37 2.13 7.28 10.76
CA VAL A 37 3.54 7.56 10.58
C VAL A 37 4.23 6.41 9.86
N ARG A 38 3.92 5.17 10.24
CA ARG A 38 4.56 4.01 9.65
C ARG A 38 4.16 3.80 8.20
N LEU A 39 2.95 4.21 7.82
CA LEU A 39 2.54 4.14 6.41
C LEU A 39 3.41 5.03 5.55
N GLU A 40 3.81 6.16 6.05
CA GLU A 40 4.68 7.05 5.31
C GLU A 40 6.01 6.37 4.99
N ALA A 41 6.50 5.56 5.91
CA ALA A 41 7.74 4.81 5.69
C ALA A 41 7.59 3.75 4.60
N LEU A 42 6.37 3.29 4.33
CA LEU A 42 6.13 2.36 3.24
C LEU A 42 6.05 3.05 1.89
N GLY A 43 6.03 4.37 1.86
CA GLY A 43 5.97 5.11 0.62
C GLY A 43 4.66 5.84 0.40
N PHE A 44 3.73 5.75 1.34
CA PHE A 44 2.49 6.52 1.25
C PHE A 44 2.75 7.93 1.72
N SER A 45 2.63 8.88 0.82
CA SER A 45 2.70 10.27 1.23
C SER A 45 1.29 10.81 1.33
N HIS A 46 1.04 11.64 2.31
CA HIS A 46 -0.24 12.34 2.44
C HIS A 46 -1.42 11.41 2.65
N VAL A 47 -1.27 10.43 3.55
CA VAL A 47 -2.41 9.60 3.91
C VAL A 47 -3.38 10.44 4.75
N ASP A 48 -4.62 10.45 4.34
CA ASP A 48 -5.65 11.17 5.07
C ASP A 48 -5.97 10.42 6.37
N PRO A 49 -5.82 11.08 7.54
CA PRO A 49 -6.14 10.39 8.80
C PRO A 49 -7.57 9.88 8.86
N GLY A 50 -8.51 10.60 8.26
CA GLY A 50 -9.89 10.14 8.24
C GLY A 50 -10.04 8.83 7.51
N MET A 51 -9.36 8.69 6.38
CA MET A 51 -9.38 7.44 5.61
C MET A 51 -8.75 6.31 6.41
N LEU A 52 -7.65 6.59 7.10
CA LEU A 52 -6.99 5.60 7.93
C LEU A 52 -7.94 5.07 9.00
N TYR A 53 -8.58 5.96 9.74
CA TYR A 53 -9.44 5.53 10.84
C TYR A 53 -10.71 4.85 10.33
N ARG A 54 -11.23 5.27 9.19
CA ARG A 54 -12.37 4.57 8.59
C ARG A 54 -11.98 3.16 8.17
N SER A 55 -10.78 3.00 7.62
CA SER A 55 -10.29 1.68 7.24
C SER A 55 -10.11 0.78 8.45
N LEU A 56 -9.54 1.31 9.53
CA LEU A 56 -9.35 0.55 10.76
C LEU A 56 -10.69 0.12 11.33
N ARG A 57 -11.67 1.02 11.33
CA ARG A 57 -12.99 0.68 11.86
C ARG A 57 -13.65 -0.40 11.02
N ALA A 58 -13.55 -0.28 9.70
CA ALA A 58 -14.14 -1.29 8.82
C ALA A 58 -13.48 -2.65 9.02
N MET A 59 -12.16 -2.67 9.15
CA MET A 59 -11.46 -3.93 9.36
C MET A 59 -11.79 -4.54 10.71
N GLU A 60 -12.01 -3.70 11.71
CA GLU A 60 -12.43 -4.22 13.02
C GLU A 60 -13.82 -4.82 12.93
N GLN A 61 -14.73 -4.18 12.23
CA GLN A 61 -16.08 -4.73 12.04
C GLN A 61 -16.07 -6.03 11.26
N GLU A 62 -15.11 -6.19 10.38
CA GLU A 62 -14.98 -7.42 9.59
C GLU A 62 -14.21 -8.50 10.33
N GLY A 63 -13.72 -8.20 11.53
CA GLY A 63 -13.03 -9.20 12.32
C GLY A 63 -11.57 -9.39 11.99
N LEU A 64 -10.98 -8.49 11.22
CA LEU A 64 -9.59 -8.63 10.80
C LEU A 64 -8.62 -8.08 11.83
N VAL A 65 -9.06 -7.08 12.60
CA VAL A 65 -8.26 -6.52 13.67
C VAL A 65 -9.12 -6.41 14.92
N ARG A 66 -8.46 -6.37 16.05
CA ARG A 66 -9.10 -6.11 17.33
C ARG A 66 -8.48 -4.85 17.91
N SER A 67 -9.28 -4.08 18.63
CA SER A 67 -8.74 -2.89 19.28
C SER A 67 -9.08 -2.92 20.76
N SER A 68 -8.24 -2.28 21.54
CA SER A 68 -8.45 -2.12 22.95
C SER A 68 -7.95 -0.76 23.38
N TRP A 69 -8.56 -0.22 24.42
CA TRP A 69 -8.14 1.05 24.96
C TRP A 69 -6.92 0.82 25.84
N ARG A 70 -5.95 1.69 25.71
CA ARG A 70 -4.76 1.67 26.56
C ARG A 70 -4.63 3.00 27.25
N ASP A 71 -4.32 2.95 28.53
CA ASP A 71 -4.11 4.15 29.29
C ASP A 71 -2.87 4.86 28.80
N SER A 72 -2.94 6.17 28.80
CA SER A 72 -1.83 7.02 28.41
C SER A 72 -1.42 7.81 29.64
N GLN A 73 -0.13 7.89 29.88
CA GLN A 73 0.35 8.69 31.02
C GLN A 73 0.14 10.16 30.77
N VAL A 74 0.09 10.55 29.51
CA VAL A 74 -0.12 11.93 29.12
C VAL A 74 -1.25 11.96 28.12
N GLY A 75 -2.36 12.58 28.48
CA GLY A 75 -3.49 12.71 27.57
C GLY A 75 -4.49 11.60 27.73
N PRO A 76 -5.46 11.54 26.81
CA PRO A 76 -6.55 10.56 26.90
C PRO A 76 -6.07 9.17 26.54
N PRO A 77 -6.84 8.14 26.93
CA PRO A 77 -6.53 6.78 26.51
C PRO A 77 -6.50 6.67 25.00
N ARG A 78 -5.70 5.74 24.50
CA ARG A 78 -5.53 5.54 23.07
C ARG A 78 -5.91 4.12 22.68
N ARG A 79 -6.31 3.95 21.43
CA ARG A 79 -6.76 2.67 20.93
C ARG A 79 -5.61 1.93 20.29
N MET A 80 -5.34 0.73 20.81
CA MET A 80 -4.29 -0.14 20.29
C MET A 80 -4.93 -1.17 19.39
N TYR A 81 -4.37 -1.37 18.19
CA TYR A 81 -4.87 -2.33 17.22
C TYR A 81 -3.95 -3.53 17.14
N GLU A 82 -4.57 -4.70 17.08
CA GLU A 82 -3.88 -5.98 16.96
C GLU A 82 -4.50 -6.79 15.85
N LEU A 83 -3.70 -7.64 15.21
CA LEU A 83 -4.17 -8.49 14.15
C LEU A 83 -4.89 -9.71 14.74
N SER A 84 -6.03 -10.07 14.16
CA SER A 84 -6.72 -11.31 14.53
C SER A 84 -6.20 -12.44 13.66
N ASP A 85 -6.57 -13.70 14.03
CA ASP A 85 -6.22 -14.83 13.19
C ASP A 85 -6.82 -14.71 11.80
N GLU A 86 -8.04 -14.20 11.73
CA GLU A 86 -8.68 -13.97 10.44
C GLU A 86 -7.95 -12.90 9.63
N GLY A 87 -7.47 -11.87 10.34
CA GLY A 87 -6.69 -10.84 9.69
C GLY A 87 -5.40 -11.37 9.12
N GLU A 88 -4.78 -12.29 9.84
CA GLU A 88 -3.56 -12.91 9.37
C GLU A 88 -3.81 -13.74 8.10
N ASP A 89 -4.87 -14.53 8.10
CA ASP A 89 -5.23 -15.31 6.92
C ASP A 89 -5.51 -14.41 5.73
N TRP A 90 -6.22 -13.32 5.98
CA TRP A 90 -6.56 -12.36 4.94
C TRP A 90 -5.29 -11.70 4.37
N LEU A 91 -4.36 -11.38 5.26
CA LEU A 91 -3.10 -10.78 4.85
C LEU A 91 -2.31 -11.72 3.95
N HIS A 92 -2.24 -13.00 4.30
CA HIS A 92 -1.55 -13.99 3.48
C HIS A 92 -2.20 -14.11 2.11
N ALA A 93 -3.52 -14.12 2.06
CA ALA A 93 -4.22 -14.21 0.78
C ALA A 93 -3.93 -12.98 -0.09
N TRP A 94 -3.91 -11.81 0.51
CA TRP A 94 -3.59 -10.60 -0.22
C TRP A 94 -2.16 -10.61 -0.74
N ALA A 95 -1.23 -11.08 0.09
CA ALA A 95 0.16 -11.15 -0.33
C ALA A 95 0.33 -12.06 -1.54
N GLY A 96 -0.37 -13.19 -1.54
CA GLY A 96 -0.33 -14.09 -2.68
C GLY A 96 -0.87 -13.46 -3.94
N SER A 97 -1.98 -12.76 -3.82
CA SER A 97 -2.59 -12.07 -4.95
C SER A 97 -1.66 -10.97 -5.48
N LEU A 98 -1.06 -10.22 -4.59
CA LEU A 98 -0.14 -9.16 -4.99
C LEU A 98 1.14 -9.69 -5.62
N ARG A 99 1.60 -10.85 -5.14
CA ARG A 99 2.76 -11.49 -5.72
C ARG A 99 2.49 -11.87 -7.17
N GLU A 100 1.30 -12.39 -7.44
CA GLU A 100 0.90 -12.75 -8.79
C GLU A 100 0.78 -11.49 -9.68
N THR A 101 0.19 -10.44 -9.14
CA THR A 101 0.08 -9.17 -9.87
C THR A 101 1.46 -8.62 -10.19
N THR A 102 2.37 -8.68 -9.22
CA THR A 102 3.73 -8.21 -9.43
C THR A 102 4.44 -9.01 -10.51
N ARG A 103 4.20 -10.31 -10.55
CA ARG A 103 4.80 -11.16 -11.57
C ARG A 103 4.35 -10.73 -12.97
N ILE A 104 3.06 -10.46 -13.11
CA ILE A 104 2.52 -10.03 -14.40
C ILE A 104 3.07 -8.68 -14.80
N ILE A 105 3.11 -7.75 -13.86
CA ILE A 105 3.66 -6.42 -14.11
C ILE A 105 5.12 -6.53 -14.50
N GLY A 106 5.88 -7.38 -13.79
CA GLY A 106 7.28 -7.58 -14.10
C GLY A 106 7.50 -8.12 -15.50
N THR A 107 6.65 -9.04 -15.94
CA THR A 107 6.72 -9.56 -17.30
C THR A 107 6.50 -8.44 -18.31
N PHE A 108 5.50 -7.62 -18.08
CA PHE A 108 5.25 -6.49 -18.97
C PHE A 108 6.46 -5.57 -19.04
N LEU A 109 7.00 -5.19 -17.88
CA LEU A 109 8.13 -4.25 -17.86
C LEU A 109 9.36 -4.84 -18.54
N SER A 110 9.61 -6.12 -18.31
CA SER A 110 10.75 -6.78 -18.93
C SER A 110 10.61 -6.77 -20.47
N ARG A 111 9.44 -7.06 -20.95
CA ARG A 111 9.21 -7.04 -22.40
C ARG A 111 9.29 -5.63 -22.95
N TYR A 112 8.76 -4.68 -22.21
CA TYR A 112 8.84 -3.27 -22.63
C TYR A 112 10.28 -2.81 -22.74
N GLU A 113 11.10 -3.15 -21.75
CA GLU A 113 12.48 -2.71 -21.73
C GLU A 113 13.28 -3.34 -22.86
N THR A 114 12.99 -4.58 -23.17
CA THR A 114 13.62 -5.21 -24.32
C THR A 114 13.25 -4.50 -25.61
N LEU A 115 11.98 -4.20 -25.78
CA LEU A 115 11.51 -3.48 -26.96
C LEU A 115 12.14 -2.09 -27.04
N ALA A 116 12.14 -1.38 -25.94
CA ALA A 116 12.69 -0.01 -25.91
C ALA A 116 14.17 0.01 -26.25
N SER A 117 14.92 -0.99 -25.77
CA SER A 117 16.35 -1.08 -26.07
C SER A 117 16.60 -1.32 -27.54
N SER A 118 15.80 -2.15 -28.17
CA SER A 118 16.04 -2.47 -29.56
C SER A 118 15.52 -1.40 -30.51
N VAL A 119 14.45 -0.70 -30.14
CA VAL A 119 13.82 0.26 -31.04
C VAL A 119 14.35 1.67 -30.85
N ARG A 120 14.73 2.01 -29.66
CA ARG A 120 15.07 3.37 -29.30
C ARG A 120 16.53 3.62 -29.08
N SER A 121 17.33 3.09 -29.94
CA SER A 121 18.69 3.50 -29.91
C SER A 121 18.71 5.01 -30.09
N PRO A 122 19.26 5.77 -29.16
CA PRO A 122 19.22 7.24 -29.28
C PRO A 122 19.85 7.70 -30.58
N GLY A 123 19.15 8.52 -31.27
CA GLY A 123 19.68 9.10 -32.51
C GLY A 123 19.47 8.24 -33.72
N SER A 124 19.59 6.95 -33.63
CA SER A 124 19.47 6.13 -34.83
C SER A 124 18.06 6.17 -35.38
N ARG A 125 17.10 6.16 -34.55
CA ARG A 125 15.73 6.23 -34.98
C ARG A 125 15.39 7.59 -35.59
N ASP A 126 15.87 8.63 -34.93
CA ASP A 126 15.65 9.98 -35.45
C ASP A 126 16.32 10.19 -36.77
N ARG A 127 17.51 9.69 -36.89
CA ARG A 127 18.22 9.82 -38.16
C ARG A 127 17.53 9.09 -39.29
N SER A 128 16.95 7.95 -38.96
CA SER A 128 16.16 7.24 -39.94
C SER A 128 15.00 8.07 -40.40
N ARG A 129 14.39 8.78 -39.52
CA ARG A 129 13.26 9.58 -39.85
C ARG A 129 13.59 10.76 -40.69
N ASP A 130 14.75 11.27 -40.51
CA ASP A 130 15.15 12.46 -41.24
C ASP A 130 15.39 12.23 -42.72
N ARG A 131 15.50 11.00 -43.13
CA ARG A 131 15.68 10.71 -44.55
C ARG A 131 14.37 10.79 -45.34
#